data_23799cced53a3877dd0daa659dfb0a2a
#
_entry.id   23799cced53a3877dd0daa659dfb0a2a
#
_cell.length_a   1.000
_cell.length_b   1.000
_cell.length_c   1.000
_cell.angle_alpha   90.00
_cell.angle_beta   90.00
_cell.angle_gamma   90.00
#
_symmetry.space_group_name_H-M   'P 1'
#
loop_
_entity.id
_entity.type
_entity.pdbx_description
1 polymer ?
#
loop_
_entity_poly.entity_id
_entity_poly.type
_entity_poly.pdbx_seq_one_letter_code
_entity_poly.pdbx_strand_id
1 'polypeptide(L)'
;SVALCLEDTIADSAVGQALEQLGNTFKTLHLAFATHDVTLPKIFVRVRNPEQISVVYQKISCFDELFSGFIFPKYSLANADEYNSEFLKVLSQSSKQFYMMPILESEDIVDYATRPSVLIQLKQKIDDMKDHVLNVRVGGNDFSNAFGVRRHIDETIYDILPVSQLLCDILTVFSRDYVVSGPVWEYYSSNNDEWAIGLKRELKYDVLNGFVGKTVIHPNQIPVVVDSL
;
A
#
# COMPACT_ATOMS: atom_id res chain seq x y z
N SER A 1 1.30 11.13 0.65
CA SER A 1 2.29 10.30 -0.07
C SER A 1 1.77 9.89 -1.44
N VAL A 2 2.67 9.61 -2.36
CA VAL A 2 2.40 9.09 -3.72
C VAL A 2 3.09 7.74 -3.86
N ALA A 3 2.43 6.78 -4.51
CA ALA A 3 2.98 5.48 -4.85
C ALA A 3 3.12 5.34 -6.38
N LEU A 4 4.34 5.13 -6.85
CA LEU A 4 4.63 4.73 -8.22
C LEU A 4 4.56 3.20 -8.30
N CYS A 5 3.63 2.68 -9.10
CA CYS A 5 3.33 1.25 -9.11
C CYS A 5 4.06 0.55 -10.26
N LEU A 6 4.78 -0.54 -9.93
CA LEU A 6 5.41 -1.46 -10.88
C LEU A 6 4.75 -2.85 -10.88
N GLU A 7 3.64 -3.00 -10.18
CA GLU A 7 2.96 -4.27 -9.93
C GLU A 7 1.71 -4.42 -10.82
N ASP A 8 0.54 -4.73 -10.32
CA ASP A 8 -0.67 -5.16 -11.05
C ASP A 8 -1.06 -4.32 -12.28
N THR A 9 -0.73 -3.02 -12.30
CA THR A 9 -1.05 -2.13 -13.42
C THR A 9 -0.07 -2.24 -14.60
N ILE A 10 1.02 -3.00 -14.44
CA ILE A 10 2.09 -3.14 -15.45
C ILE A 10 2.15 -4.59 -15.91
N ALA A 11 1.94 -4.84 -17.20
CA ALA A 11 2.11 -6.17 -17.78
C ALA A 11 3.56 -6.65 -17.68
N ASP A 12 3.80 -7.94 -17.55
CA ASP A 12 5.15 -8.51 -17.39
C ASP A 12 6.11 -8.09 -18.52
N SER A 13 5.62 -8.04 -19.75
CA SER A 13 6.38 -7.60 -20.92
C SER A 13 6.78 -6.11 -20.89
N ALA A 14 6.14 -5.30 -20.05
CA ALA A 14 6.36 -3.86 -19.95
C ALA A 14 7.20 -3.46 -18.71
N VAL A 15 7.60 -4.40 -17.87
CA VAL A 15 8.33 -4.11 -16.61
C VAL A 15 9.65 -3.37 -16.89
N GLY A 16 10.41 -3.79 -17.89
CA GLY A 16 11.66 -3.12 -18.27
C GLY A 16 11.43 -1.65 -18.67
N GLN A 17 10.40 -1.39 -19.49
CA GLN A 17 10.04 -0.03 -19.88
C GLN A 17 9.56 0.80 -18.68
N ALA A 18 8.81 0.20 -17.78
CA ALA A 18 8.32 0.87 -16.55
C ALA A 18 9.48 1.27 -15.64
N LEU A 19 10.50 0.42 -15.48
CA LEU A 19 11.72 0.74 -14.74
C LEU A 19 12.51 1.89 -15.38
N GLU A 20 12.64 1.92 -16.69
CA GLU A 20 13.26 3.07 -17.39
C GLU A 20 12.46 4.36 -17.18
N GLN A 21 11.13 4.28 -17.30
CA GLN A 21 10.26 5.42 -17.04
C GLN A 21 10.34 5.90 -15.60
N LEU A 22 10.47 4.99 -14.63
CA LEU A 22 10.68 5.32 -13.22
C LEU A 22 11.95 6.18 -13.05
N GLY A 23 13.08 5.76 -13.61
CA GLY A 23 14.32 6.52 -13.58
C GLY A 23 14.18 7.92 -14.21
N ASN A 24 13.52 8.01 -15.37
CA ASN A 24 13.24 9.29 -16.03
C ASN A 24 12.34 10.19 -15.19
N THR A 25 11.35 9.62 -14.50
CA THR A 25 10.46 10.35 -13.60
C THR A 25 11.23 10.96 -12.43
N PHE A 26 12.09 10.17 -11.76
CA PHE A 26 12.93 10.69 -10.67
C PHE A 26 13.88 11.79 -11.14
N LYS A 27 14.50 11.62 -12.30
CA LYS A 27 15.36 12.65 -12.90
C LYS A 27 14.58 13.95 -13.17
N THR A 28 13.37 13.85 -13.72
CA THR A 28 12.54 15.03 -14.00
C THR A 28 12.11 15.73 -12.71
N LEU A 29 11.71 14.96 -11.69
CA LEU A 29 11.34 15.48 -10.38
C LEU A 29 12.52 16.15 -9.68
N HIS A 30 13.72 15.56 -9.76
CA HIS A 30 14.94 16.14 -9.20
C HIS A 30 15.25 17.51 -9.83
N LEU A 31 15.18 17.61 -11.16
CA LEU A 31 15.37 18.88 -11.85
C LEU A 31 14.31 19.93 -11.47
N ALA A 32 13.05 19.53 -11.38
CA ALA A 32 11.98 20.43 -10.95
C ALA A 32 12.16 20.87 -9.49
N PHE A 33 12.54 19.97 -8.59
CA PHE A 33 12.81 20.27 -7.18
C PHE A 33 13.99 21.22 -7.01
N ALA A 34 15.06 21.05 -7.80
CA ALA A 34 16.26 21.90 -7.75
C ALA A 34 16.04 23.30 -8.34
N THR A 35 15.08 23.47 -9.26
CA THR A 35 14.89 24.74 -10.00
C THR A 35 13.65 25.52 -9.56
N HIS A 36 12.74 24.93 -8.83
CA HIS A 36 11.47 25.53 -8.41
C HIS A 36 11.27 25.30 -6.91
N ASP A 37 10.64 26.26 -6.26
CA ASP A 37 10.20 26.12 -4.86
C ASP A 37 8.91 25.27 -4.82
N VAL A 38 9.08 23.96 -5.04
CA VAL A 38 7.99 22.99 -5.04
C VAL A 38 8.11 22.04 -3.85
N THR A 39 7.02 21.84 -3.15
CA THR A 39 6.93 20.82 -2.10
C THR A 39 6.50 19.49 -2.71
N LEU A 40 7.37 18.49 -2.63
CA LEU A 40 7.04 17.15 -3.10
C LEU A 40 6.43 16.31 -1.97
N PRO A 41 5.43 15.49 -2.27
CA PRO A 41 4.94 14.49 -1.32
C PRO A 41 6.01 13.40 -1.10
N LYS A 42 5.88 12.63 -0.01
CA LYS A 42 6.67 11.40 0.15
C LYS A 42 6.39 10.46 -1.01
N ILE A 43 7.46 10.02 -1.71
CA ILE A 43 7.38 9.16 -2.90
C ILE A 43 7.80 7.75 -2.53
N PHE A 44 6.92 6.79 -2.78
CA PHE A 44 7.13 5.37 -2.59
C PHE A 44 7.07 4.63 -3.93
N VAL A 45 7.72 3.48 -4.02
CA VAL A 45 7.60 2.58 -5.15
C VAL A 45 6.97 1.27 -4.70
N ARG A 46 5.84 0.88 -5.32
CA ARG A 46 5.25 -0.45 -5.13
C ARG A 46 5.94 -1.41 -6.10
N VAL A 47 6.75 -2.31 -5.54
CA VAL A 47 7.46 -3.35 -6.29
C VAL A 47 6.55 -4.56 -6.57
N ARG A 48 6.99 -5.46 -7.44
CA ARG A 48 6.26 -6.71 -7.76
C ARG A 48 6.62 -7.85 -6.83
N ASN A 49 7.89 -7.93 -6.47
CA ASN A 49 8.49 -9.01 -5.69
C ASN A 49 9.73 -8.50 -4.95
N PRO A 50 10.30 -9.28 -4.03
CA PRO A 50 11.46 -8.87 -3.25
C PRO A 50 12.68 -8.50 -4.11
N GLU A 51 12.96 -9.26 -5.16
CA GLU A 51 14.16 -9.06 -6.01
C GLU A 51 14.14 -7.70 -6.71
N GLN A 52 12.94 -7.17 -6.98
CA GLN A 52 12.81 -5.86 -7.64
C GLN A 52 13.25 -4.69 -6.75
N ILE A 53 13.33 -4.86 -5.44
CA ILE A 53 13.74 -3.81 -4.48
C ILE A 53 15.14 -3.29 -4.83
N SER A 54 16.12 -4.19 -4.92
CA SER A 54 17.50 -3.85 -5.25
C SER A 54 17.63 -3.26 -6.66
N VAL A 55 16.88 -3.78 -7.64
CA VAL A 55 16.86 -3.28 -9.02
C VAL A 55 16.32 -1.84 -9.09
N VAL A 56 15.22 -1.57 -8.41
CA VAL A 56 14.62 -0.23 -8.32
C VAL A 56 15.59 0.73 -7.64
N TYR A 57 16.16 0.35 -6.50
CA TYR A 57 17.07 1.23 -5.78
C TYR A 57 18.31 1.58 -6.60
N GLN A 58 18.94 0.63 -7.27
CA GLN A 58 20.05 0.90 -8.18
C GLN A 58 19.70 1.92 -9.27
N LYS A 59 18.46 1.90 -9.76
CA LYS A 59 17.99 2.84 -10.80
C LYS A 59 17.79 4.26 -10.30
N ILE A 60 17.42 4.45 -9.03
CA ILE A 60 17.04 5.75 -8.47
C ILE A 60 17.98 6.24 -7.37
N SER A 61 19.03 5.51 -7.00
CA SER A 61 19.92 5.81 -5.87
C SER A 61 20.59 7.18 -5.96
N CYS A 62 20.83 7.71 -7.16
CA CYS A 62 21.36 9.07 -7.35
C CYS A 62 20.32 10.18 -7.06
N PHE A 63 19.07 9.82 -6.80
CA PHE A 63 17.95 10.73 -6.47
C PHE A 63 17.29 10.29 -5.16
N ASP A 64 18.05 9.65 -4.26
CA ASP A 64 17.50 9.07 -3.04
C ASP A 64 16.93 10.12 -2.07
N GLU A 65 17.28 11.40 -2.24
CA GLU A 65 16.68 12.53 -1.50
C GLU A 65 15.19 12.69 -1.77
N LEU A 66 14.68 12.22 -2.93
CA LEU A 66 13.28 12.27 -3.29
C LEU A 66 12.52 11.00 -2.90
N PHE A 67 13.26 9.93 -2.62
CA PHE A 67 12.69 8.61 -2.35
C PHE A 67 12.42 8.42 -0.85
N SER A 68 11.27 7.87 -0.52
CA SER A 68 10.86 7.64 0.87
C SER A 68 10.78 6.16 1.26
N GLY A 69 10.70 5.25 0.29
CA GLY A 69 10.67 3.84 0.59
C GLY A 69 9.80 3.01 -0.36
N PHE A 70 9.48 1.79 0.06
CA PHE A 70 8.81 0.80 -0.75
C PHE A 70 7.45 0.40 -0.20
N ILE A 71 6.59 -0.08 -1.10
CA ILE A 71 5.34 -0.77 -0.77
C ILE A 71 5.48 -2.22 -1.21
N PHE A 72 5.25 -3.15 -0.29
CA PHE A 72 5.38 -4.59 -0.50
C PHE A 72 4.02 -5.22 -0.70
N PRO A 73 3.61 -5.52 -1.95
CA PRO A 73 2.35 -6.20 -2.20
C PRO A 73 2.41 -7.66 -1.74
N LYS A 74 1.26 -8.22 -1.44
CA LYS A 74 1.07 -9.64 -1.11
C LYS A 74 2.07 -10.15 -0.07
N TYR A 75 2.36 -9.27 0.93
CA TYR A 75 3.27 -9.59 2.01
C TYR A 75 2.71 -10.75 2.84
N SER A 76 3.41 -11.88 2.82
CA SER A 76 2.94 -13.17 3.34
C SER A 76 4.08 -13.91 4.04
N LEU A 77 3.76 -14.99 4.76
CA LEU A 77 4.79 -15.81 5.39
C LEU A 77 5.77 -16.44 4.38
N ALA A 78 5.33 -16.60 3.13
CA ALA A 78 6.16 -17.18 2.07
C ALA A 78 7.25 -16.22 1.56
N ASN A 79 7.08 -14.90 1.69
CA ASN A 79 7.99 -13.91 1.08
C ASN A 79 8.46 -12.82 2.05
N ALA A 80 7.95 -12.77 3.27
CA ALA A 80 8.28 -11.71 4.24
C ALA A 80 9.79 -11.62 4.52
N ASP A 81 10.46 -12.76 4.71
CA ASP A 81 11.90 -12.78 4.98
C ASP A 81 12.73 -12.27 3.80
N GLU A 82 12.31 -12.58 2.58
CA GLU A 82 12.95 -12.08 1.37
C GLU A 82 12.74 -10.56 1.21
N TYR A 83 11.52 -10.06 1.40
CA TYR A 83 11.24 -8.62 1.40
C TYR A 83 12.09 -7.88 2.43
N ASN A 84 12.12 -8.37 3.67
CA ASN A 84 12.89 -7.75 4.74
C ASN A 84 14.39 -7.78 4.43
N SER A 85 14.93 -8.91 3.94
CA SER A 85 16.33 -9.06 3.58
C SER A 85 16.76 -8.12 2.45
N GLU A 86 15.97 -8.03 1.36
CA GLU A 86 16.25 -7.13 0.24
C GLU A 86 16.18 -5.66 0.67
N PHE A 87 15.22 -5.32 1.53
CA PHE A 87 15.10 -3.97 2.05
C PHE A 87 16.28 -3.59 2.97
N LEU A 88 16.74 -4.50 3.84
CA LEU A 88 17.93 -4.29 4.67
C LEU A 88 19.19 -4.06 3.83
N LYS A 89 19.33 -4.71 2.66
CA LYS A 89 20.42 -4.42 1.73
C LYS A 89 20.40 -2.98 1.23
N VAL A 90 19.21 -2.47 0.90
CA VAL A 90 19.04 -1.06 0.49
C VAL A 90 19.38 -0.11 1.64
N LEU A 91 18.89 -0.39 2.85
CA LEU A 91 19.20 0.42 4.03
C LEU A 91 20.72 0.49 4.30
N SER A 92 21.46 -0.58 4.05
CA SER A 92 22.92 -0.60 4.22
C SER A 92 23.68 0.24 3.18
N GLN A 93 23.06 0.61 2.07
CA GLN A 93 23.66 1.39 0.98
C GLN A 93 23.41 2.89 1.07
N SER A 94 22.54 3.33 1.98
CA SER A 94 22.19 4.74 2.15
C SER A 94 22.31 5.15 3.62
N SER A 95 22.66 6.42 3.86
CA SER A 95 22.56 7.03 5.19
C SER A 95 21.15 7.56 5.50
N LYS A 96 20.21 7.44 4.57
CA LYS A 96 18.85 7.95 4.71
C LYS A 96 17.92 6.93 5.35
N GLN A 97 16.93 7.46 6.04
CA GLN A 97 15.81 6.69 6.56
C GLN A 97 14.83 6.39 5.43
N PHE A 98 14.69 5.13 5.07
CA PHE A 98 13.63 4.65 4.20
C PHE A 98 12.59 3.85 4.99
N TYR A 99 11.38 3.82 4.44
CA TYR A 99 10.24 3.16 5.07
C TYR A 99 9.67 2.06 4.18
N MET A 100 9.05 1.08 4.81
CA MET A 100 8.28 0.04 4.14
C MET A 100 6.79 0.16 4.50
N MET A 101 5.94 -0.25 3.57
CA MET A 101 4.50 -0.39 3.76
C MET A 101 4.05 -1.76 3.25
N PRO A 102 4.01 -2.81 4.10
CA PRO A 102 3.51 -4.11 3.70
C PRO A 102 2.00 -4.06 3.46
N ILE A 103 1.52 -4.77 2.43
CA ILE A 103 0.09 -4.94 2.14
C ILE A 103 -0.30 -6.37 2.53
N LEU A 104 -1.22 -6.48 3.47
CA LEU A 104 -1.82 -7.75 3.89
C LEU A 104 -3.01 -8.05 2.97
N GLU A 105 -2.81 -8.97 2.05
CA GLU A 105 -3.79 -9.30 0.99
C GLU A 105 -3.62 -10.74 0.45
N SER A 106 -2.79 -11.55 1.12
CA SER A 106 -2.44 -12.90 0.68
C SER A 106 -3.49 -13.95 1.07
N GLU A 107 -3.54 -15.05 0.32
CA GLU A 107 -4.52 -16.13 0.50
C GLU A 107 -4.38 -16.83 1.86
N ASP A 108 -3.20 -16.90 2.44
CA ASP A 108 -2.97 -17.51 3.75
C ASP A 108 -3.72 -16.79 4.89
N ILE A 109 -4.04 -15.49 4.72
CA ILE A 109 -4.89 -14.73 5.65
C ILE A 109 -6.37 -15.07 5.46
N VAL A 110 -6.78 -15.52 4.27
CA VAL A 110 -8.19 -15.85 3.97
C VAL A 110 -8.63 -17.12 4.69
N ASP A 111 -7.74 -18.10 4.86
CA ASP A 111 -8.05 -19.36 5.56
C ASP A 111 -8.39 -19.11 7.04
N TYR A 112 -9.64 -19.35 7.38
CA TYR A 112 -10.17 -19.15 8.73
C TYR A 112 -9.45 -19.98 9.80
N ALA A 113 -9.04 -21.21 9.48
CA ALA A 113 -8.44 -22.13 10.45
C ALA A 113 -7.04 -21.68 10.88
N THR A 114 -6.29 -21.05 9.99
CA THR A 114 -4.88 -20.67 10.19
C THR A 114 -4.68 -19.18 10.40
N ARG A 115 -5.64 -18.35 10.02
CA ARG A 115 -5.58 -16.89 10.04
C ARG A 115 -4.99 -16.27 11.31
N PRO A 116 -5.45 -16.62 12.53
CA PRO A 116 -4.91 -15.99 13.75
C PRO A 116 -3.41 -16.24 13.90
N SER A 117 -2.98 -17.47 13.62
CA SER A 117 -1.56 -17.83 13.67
C SER A 117 -0.74 -17.14 12.60
N VAL A 118 -1.26 -17.04 11.37
CA VAL A 118 -0.63 -16.33 10.25
C VAL A 118 -0.45 -14.85 10.58
N LEU A 119 -1.50 -14.17 11.05
CA LEU A 119 -1.44 -12.75 11.40
C LEU A 119 -0.42 -12.47 12.53
N ILE A 120 -0.35 -13.34 13.55
CA ILE A 120 0.63 -13.22 14.63
C ILE A 120 2.05 -13.40 14.10
N GLN A 121 2.30 -14.37 13.23
CA GLN A 121 3.61 -14.60 12.63
C GLN A 121 4.01 -13.46 11.69
N LEU A 122 3.07 -12.94 10.88
CA LEU A 122 3.31 -11.78 10.04
C LEU A 122 3.65 -10.55 10.88
N LYS A 123 2.96 -10.38 12.02
CA LYS A 123 3.30 -9.30 12.95
C LYS A 123 4.73 -9.42 13.46
N GLN A 124 5.20 -10.60 13.80
CA GLN A 124 6.60 -10.82 14.22
C GLN A 124 7.57 -10.39 13.11
N LYS A 125 7.32 -10.76 11.83
CA LYS A 125 8.15 -10.34 10.68
C LYS A 125 8.15 -8.82 10.48
N ILE A 126 7.02 -8.16 10.75
CA ILE A 126 6.89 -6.70 10.68
C ILE A 126 7.57 -6.04 11.90
N ASP A 127 7.46 -6.63 13.09
CA ASP A 127 8.12 -6.17 14.31
C ASP A 127 9.66 -6.17 14.19
N ASP A 128 10.24 -7.13 13.46
CA ASP A 128 11.67 -7.16 13.15
C ASP A 128 12.15 -5.92 12.37
N MET A 129 11.22 -5.24 11.68
CA MET A 129 11.47 -4.05 10.86
C MET A 129 10.81 -2.79 11.43
N LYS A 130 10.40 -2.79 12.70
CA LYS A 130 9.51 -1.81 13.33
C LYS A 130 9.91 -0.35 13.08
N ASP A 131 11.19 -0.03 13.17
CA ASP A 131 11.69 1.35 13.00
C ASP A 131 11.57 1.86 11.55
N HIS A 132 11.31 0.97 10.62
CA HIS A 132 11.16 1.26 9.20
C HIS A 132 9.73 1.09 8.68
N VAL A 133 8.79 0.64 9.51
CA VAL A 133 7.38 0.47 9.10
C VAL A 133 6.65 1.80 9.20
N LEU A 134 6.23 2.36 8.06
CA LEU A 134 5.43 3.58 8.06
C LEU A 134 3.97 3.30 8.41
N ASN A 135 3.39 2.31 7.75
CA ASN A 135 2.06 1.78 8.04
C ASN A 135 1.90 0.36 7.49
N VAL A 136 0.92 -0.35 8.01
CA VAL A 136 0.43 -1.61 7.45
C VAL A 136 -0.79 -1.30 6.56
N ARG A 137 -0.86 -1.89 5.39
CA ARG A 137 -1.96 -1.69 4.43
C ARG A 137 -2.75 -2.98 4.26
N VAL A 138 -3.98 -2.87 3.81
CA VAL A 138 -4.87 -4.01 3.55
C VAL A 138 -5.37 -4.02 2.12
N GLY A 139 -5.41 -5.19 1.49
CA GLY A 139 -5.89 -5.40 0.12
C GLY A 139 -7.34 -5.85 0.11
N GLY A 140 -8.28 -4.95 0.40
CA GLY A 140 -9.70 -5.29 0.49
C GLY A 140 -10.29 -5.87 -0.79
N ASN A 141 -9.80 -5.46 -1.96
CA ASN A 141 -10.26 -6.00 -3.24
C ASN A 141 -9.76 -7.43 -3.47
N ASP A 142 -8.52 -7.74 -3.07
CA ASP A 142 -7.97 -9.10 -3.15
C ASP A 142 -8.75 -10.05 -2.26
N PHE A 143 -9.10 -9.63 -1.05
CA PHE A 143 -9.98 -10.40 -0.17
C PHE A 143 -11.39 -10.58 -0.76
N SER A 144 -11.97 -9.54 -1.36
CA SER A 144 -13.27 -9.65 -2.04
C SER A 144 -13.20 -10.64 -3.20
N ASN A 145 -12.14 -10.60 -3.99
CA ASN A 145 -11.91 -11.52 -5.10
C ASN A 145 -11.76 -12.97 -4.61
N ALA A 146 -11.05 -13.20 -3.49
CA ALA A 146 -10.89 -14.54 -2.91
C ALA A 146 -12.24 -15.17 -2.52
N PHE A 147 -13.22 -14.36 -2.10
CA PHE A 147 -14.58 -14.82 -1.82
C PHE A 147 -15.53 -14.76 -3.04
N GLY A 148 -15.06 -14.28 -4.19
CA GLY A 148 -15.89 -14.14 -5.39
C GLY A 148 -17.00 -13.10 -5.25
N VAL A 149 -16.80 -12.06 -4.43
CA VAL A 149 -17.77 -11.01 -4.13
C VAL A 149 -17.22 -9.64 -4.46
N ARG A 150 -18.11 -8.68 -4.69
CA ARG A 150 -17.75 -7.28 -4.93
C ARG A 150 -18.86 -6.37 -4.43
N ARG A 151 -18.50 -5.31 -3.72
CA ARG A 151 -19.47 -4.30 -3.30
C ARG A 151 -19.97 -3.47 -4.47
N HIS A 152 -21.21 -3.05 -4.40
CA HIS A 152 -21.76 -2.03 -5.27
C HIS A 152 -21.37 -0.61 -4.81
N ILE A 153 -21.66 0.39 -5.64
CA ILE A 153 -21.31 1.79 -5.38
C ILE A 153 -22.05 2.39 -4.16
N ASP A 154 -23.16 1.80 -3.76
CA ASP A 154 -23.98 2.18 -2.61
C ASP A 154 -23.72 1.32 -1.36
N GLU A 155 -22.79 0.34 -1.47
CA GLU A 155 -22.38 -0.55 -0.38
C GLU A 155 -20.96 -0.20 0.09
N THR A 156 -20.60 -0.61 1.30
CA THR A 156 -19.24 -0.51 1.83
C THR A 156 -18.59 -1.90 1.87
N ILE A 157 -17.27 -1.94 2.01
CA ILE A 157 -16.56 -3.22 2.19
C ILE A 157 -16.98 -3.93 3.48
N TYR A 158 -17.52 -3.19 4.45
CA TYR A 158 -17.99 -3.71 5.73
C TYR A 158 -19.32 -4.46 5.61
N ASP A 159 -20.07 -4.23 4.54
CA ASP A 159 -21.31 -4.96 4.24
C ASP A 159 -21.01 -6.37 3.71
N ILE A 160 -19.77 -6.62 3.27
CA ILE A 160 -19.27 -7.94 2.88
C ILE A 160 -18.73 -8.65 4.12
N LEU A 161 -19.58 -9.41 4.82
CA LEU A 161 -19.27 -9.99 6.13
C LEU A 161 -17.94 -10.76 6.20
N PRO A 162 -17.59 -11.67 5.26
CA PRO A 162 -16.32 -12.39 5.31
C PRO A 162 -15.11 -11.44 5.23
N VAL A 163 -15.19 -10.38 4.40
CA VAL A 163 -14.13 -9.39 4.28
C VAL A 163 -14.07 -8.49 5.51
N SER A 164 -15.22 -8.05 6.00
CA SER A 164 -15.30 -7.27 7.24
C SER A 164 -14.67 -8.00 8.42
N GLN A 165 -14.88 -9.31 8.54
CA GLN A 165 -14.23 -10.13 9.57
C GLN A 165 -12.71 -10.17 9.41
N LEU A 166 -12.20 -10.33 8.18
CA LEU A 166 -10.77 -10.27 7.90
C LEU A 166 -10.15 -8.93 8.32
N LEU A 167 -10.79 -7.83 7.96
CA LEU A 167 -10.36 -6.49 8.33
C LEU A 167 -10.34 -6.29 9.85
N CYS A 168 -11.34 -6.81 10.55
CA CYS A 168 -11.41 -6.80 12.02
C CYS A 168 -10.24 -7.56 12.64
N ASP A 169 -9.94 -8.76 12.15
CA ASP A 169 -8.86 -9.60 12.66
C ASP A 169 -7.49 -8.91 12.45
N ILE A 170 -7.26 -8.30 11.27
CA ILE A 170 -6.04 -7.51 11.00
C ILE A 170 -5.94 -6.33 11.96
N LEU A 171 -6.99 -5.53 12.12
CA LEU A 171 -6.98 -4.40 13.06
C LEU A 171 -6.68 -4.85 14.48
N THR A 172 -7.29 -5.96 14.92
CA THR A 172 -7.09 -6.51 16.28
C THR A 172 -5.63 -6.83 16.54
N VAL A 173 -4.90 -7.34 15.53
CA VAL A 173 -3.50 -7.73 15.67
C VAL A 173 -2.54 -6.53 15.54
N PHE A 174 -2.81 -5.59 14.63
CA PHE A 174 -1.82 -4.58 14.23
C PHE A 174 -2.08 -3.18 14.78
N SER A 175 -3.33 -2.76 15.02
CA SER A 175 -3.66 -1.35 15.26
C SER A 175 -3.12 -0.77 16.58
N ARG A 176 -2.67 -1.60 17.52
CA ARG A 176 -2.05 -1.15 18.77
C ARG A 176 -0.62 -0.64 18.58
N ASP A 177 0.09 -1.19 17.60
CA ASP A 177 1.52 -0.94 17.39
C ASP A 177 1.80 -0.20 16.09
N TYR A 178 0.88 -0.27 15.12
CA TYR A 178 1.03 0.25 13.77
C TYR A 178 -0.18 1.05 13.33
N VAL A 179 0.07 2.06 12.51
CA VAL A 179 -0.98 2.68 11.71
C VAL A 179 -1.42 1.65 10.66
N VAL A 180 -2.72 1.39 10.57
CA VAL A 180 -3.31 0.54 9.54
C VAL A 180 -4.14 1.40 8.59
N SER A 181 -3.83 1.35 7.29
CA SER A 181 -4.57 2.11 6.27
C SER A 181 -5.75 1.33 5.73
N GLY A 182 -6.87 2.01 5.56
CA GLY A 182 -8.10 1.44 5.01
C GLY A 182 -7.97 0.96 3.57
N PRO A 183 -8.85 0.02 3.15
CA PRO A 183 -8.84 -0.57 1.83
C PRO A 183 -9.18 0.45 0.73
N VAL A 184 -8.80 0.15 -0.51
CA VAL A 184 -9.12 0.97 -1.68
C VAL A 184 -10.63 1.06 -1.90
N TRP A 185 -11.11 2.25 -2.27
CA TRP A 185 -12.43 2.44 -2.86
C TRP A 185 -12.32 2.39 -4.39
N GLU A 186 -13.12 1.55 -5.05
CA GLU A 186 -12.94 1.22 -6.47
C GLU A 186 -13.54 2.23 -7.43
N TYR A 187 -14.49 3.06 -6.96
CA TYR A 187 -15.22 4.00 -7.80
C TYR A 187 -14.64 5.41 -7.70
N TYR A 188 -14.54 6.11 -8.82
CA TYR A 188 -14.03 7.48 -8.89
C TYR A 188 -14.83 8.38 -9.85
N SER A 189 -15.87 7.81 -10.47
CA SER A 189 -16.84 8.51 -11.33
C SER A 189 -18.16 7.75 -11.34
N SER A 190 -19.26 8.46 -11.39
CA SER A 190 -20.62 7.94 -11.60
C SER A 190 -21.57 9.10 -11.95
N ASN A 191 -22.79 8.78 -12.34
CA ASN A 191 -23.84 9.78 -12.43
C ASN A 191 -24.18 10.28 -11.00
N ASN A 192 -24.46 11.58 -10.87
CA ASN A 192 -24.89 12.20 -9.60
C ASN A 192 -23.93 12.03 -8.41
N ASP A 193 -22.62 11.86 -8.64
CA ASP A 193 -21.59 11.73 -7.60
C ASP A 193 -21.81 10.58 -6.57
N GLU A 194 -22.56 9.55 -6.94
CA GLU A 194 -22.84 8.39 -6.09
C GLU A 194 -21.56 7.76 -5.55
N TRP A 195 -20.49 7.73 -6.36
CA TRP A 195 -19.17 7.23 -5.97
C TRP A 195 -18.59 7.99 -4.76
N ALA A 196 -18.78 9.31 -4.72
CA ALA A 196 -18.27 10.14 -3.63
C ALA A 196 -19.11 9.96 -2.35
N ILE A 197 -20.42 9.75 -2.49
CA ILE A 197 -21.31 9.44 -1.38
C ILE A 197 -20.93 8.07 -0.76
N GLY A 198 -20.70 7.07 -1.60
CA GLY A 198 -20.25 5.75 -1.15
C GLY A 198 -18.88 5.81 -0.46
N LEU A 199 -17.90 6.53 -1.05
CA LEU A 199 -16.59 6.74 -0.46
C LEU A 199 -16.67 7.40 0.92
N LYS A 200 -17.46 8.48 1.08
CA LYS A 200 -17.67 9.13 2.38
C LYS A 200 -18.28 8.20 3.42
N ARG A 201 -19.23 7.36 2.98
CA ARG A 201 -19.85 6.36 3.86
C ARG A 201 -18.79 5.34 4.34
N GLU A 202 -17.97 4.81 3.44
CA GLU A 202 -16.94 3.84 3.80
C GLU A 202 -15.86 4.47 4.69
N LEU A 203 -15.41 5.70 4.40
CA LEU A 203 -14.45 6.42 5.24
C LEU A 203 -14.94 6.62 6.68
N LYS A 204 -16.24 6.88 6.87
CA LYS A 204 -16.82 6.94 8.22
C LYS A 204 -16.65 5.64 8.98
N TYR A 205 -16.81 4.49 8.31
CA TYR A 205 -16.58 3.18 8.92
C TYR A 205 -15.09 2.89 9.11
N ASP A 206 -14.24 3.30 8.15
CA ASP A 206 -12.78 3.17 8.30
C ASP A 206 -12.33 3.83 9.62
N VAL A 207 -12.66 5.10 9.82
CA VAL A 207 -12.30 5.85 11.02
C VAL A 207 -12.91 5.24 12.28
N LEU A 208 -14.19 4.87 12.24
CA LEU A 208 -14.89 4.25 13.38
C LEU A 208 -14.23 2.95 13.84
N ASN A 209 -13.71 2.16 12.91
CA ASN A 209 -13.07 0.87 13.19
C ASN A 209 -11.56 1.00 13.48
N GLY A 210 -10.96 2.18 13.32
CA GLY A 210 -9.56 2.42 13.66
C GLY A 210 -8.57 2.40 12.50
N PHE A 211 -9.04 2.39 11.26
CA PHE A 211 -8.18 2.67 10.12
C PHE A 211 -7.78 4.15 10.09
N VAL A 212 -6.54 4.40 9.69
CA VAL A 212 -5.99 5.75 9.55
C VAL A 212 -5.58 6.00 8.10
N GLY A 213 -6.35 6.84 7.41
CA GLY A 213 -6.13 7.11 5.99
C GLY A 213 -6.66 6.01 5.08
N LYS A 214 -6.57 6.29 3.78
CA LYS A 214 -7.08 5.41 2.73
C LYS A 214 -6.21 5.49 1.48
N THR A 215 -6.02 4.37 0.81
CA THR A 215 -5.41 4.39 -0.52
C THR A 215 -6.40 4.92 -1.54
N VAL A 216 -6.01 5.95 -2.29
CA VAL A 216 -6.78 6.49 -3.42
C VAL A 216 -6.15 6.03 -4.74
N ILE A 217 -6.97 5.73 -5.73
CA ILE A 217 -6.55 5.25 -7.06
C ILE A 217 -6.83 6.27 -8.17
N HIS A 218 -7.50 7.38 -7.86
CA HIS A 218 -7.80 8.43 -8.81
C HIS A 218 -7.77 9.81 -8.12
N PRO A 219 -7.28 10.89 -8.80
CA PRO A 219 -7.22 12.23 -8.23
C PRO A 219 -8.56 12.77 -7.69
N ASN A 220 -9.68 12.42 -8.32
CA ASN A 220 -11.02 12.83 -7.87
C ASN A 220 -11.33 12.42 -6.42
N GLN A 221 -10.73 11.30 -5.96
CA GLN A 221 -10.94 10.79 -4.59
C GLN A 221 -10.23 11.63 -3.53
N ILE A 222 -9.14 12.34 -3.91
CA ILE A 222 -8.29 13.06 -2.95
C ILE A 222 -9.07 14.07 -2.12
N PRO A 223 -9.86 15.02 -2.71
CA PRO A 223 -10.62 15.98 -1.92
C PRO A 223 -11.60 15.31 -0.96
N VAL A 224 -12.30 14.26 -1.45
CA VAL A 224 -13.29 13.53 -0.63
C VAL A 224 -12.63 12.88 0.59
N VAL A 225 -11.45 12.28 0.41
CA VAL A 225 -10.71 11.65 1.51
C VAL A 225 -10.18 12.71 2.48
N VAL A 226 -9.57 13.78 1.98
CA VAL A 226 -9.03 14.87 2.82
C VAL A 226 -10.11 15.55 3.66
N ASP A 227 -11.28 15.78 3.08
CA ASP A 227 -12.42 16.43 3.78
C ASP A 227 -13.10 15.49 4.80
N SER A 228 -12.84 14.19 4.75
CA SER A 228 -13.51 13.17 5.57
C SER A 228 -12.63 12.61 6.71
N LEU A 229 -11.33 12.90 6.69
CA LEU A 229 -10.33 12.48 7.70
C LEU A 229 -9.91 13.66 8.57
#